data_ce56b92600fc9a6f6400c18c6fca771a
#
_entry.id   ce56b92600fc9a6f6400c18c6fca771a
#
_cell.length_a   1.000
_cell.length_b   1.000
_cell.length_c   1.000
_cell.angle_alpha   90.00
_cell.angle_beta   90.00
_cell.angle_gamma   90.00
#
_symmetry.space_group_name_H-M   'P 1'
#
loop_
_entity.id
_entity.type
_entity.pdbx_description
1 polymer ?
#
loop_
_entity_poly.entity_id
_entity_poly.type
_entity_poly.pdbx_seq_one_letter_code
_entity_poly.pdbx_strand_id
1 'polypeptide(L)' 'KEFRVHQAMKLLRETNATIADIASQVGYQTQGKFSSAFQSIVKMSPREYRKVQGIQK' A
#
# COMPACT_ATOMS: atom_id res chain seq x y z
N LYS A 1 10.13 -4.13 8.16
CA LYS A 1 9.46 -4.67 6.99
C LYS A 1 7.95 -4.56 7.12
N GLU A 2 7.40 -5.12 8.16
CA GLU A 2 5.98 -4.99 8.39
C GLU A 2 5.59 -3.56 8.72
N PHE A 3 6.51 -2.84 9.33
CA PHE A 3 6.28 -1.45 9.65
C PHE A 3 5.98 -0.63 8.40
N ARG A 4 6.76 -0.88 7.34
CA ARG A 4 6.53 -0.17 6.09
C ARG A 4 5.17 -0.50 5.49
N VAL A 5 4.80 -1.76 5.56
CA VAL A 5 3.51 -2.18 5.04
C VAL A 5 2.38 -1.55 5.85
N HIS A 6 2.54 -1.48 7.16
CA HIS A 6 1.52 -0.86 8.00
C HIS A 6 1.37 0.61 7.70
N GLN A 7 2.49 1.31 7.46
CA GLN A 7 2.42 2.69 7.07
C GLN A 7 1.69 2.84 5.74
N ALA A 8 1.97 1.93 4.82
CA ALA A 8 1.31 1.98 3.53
C ALA A 8 -0.19 1.76 3.67
N MET A 9 -0.59 0.87 4.56
CA MET A 9 -2.00 0.63 4.81
C MET A 9 -2.71 1.91 5.24
N LYS A 10 -2.06 2.65 6.12
CA LYS A 10 -2.62 3.90 6.58
C LYS A 10 -2.77 4.90 5.44
N LEU A 11 -1.72 5.01 4.63
CA LEU A 11 -1.76 5.93 3.49
C LEU A 11 -2.83 5.52 2.48
N LEU A 12 -2.98 4.23 2.28
CA LEU A 12 -4.00 3.75 1.35
C LEU A 12 -5.41 4.09 1.84
N ARG A 13 -5.61 4.03 3.14
CA ARG A 13 -6.93 4.33 3.71
C ARG A 13 -7.22 5.81 3.79
N GLU A 14 -6.19 6.61 4.04
CA GLU A 14 -6.41 8.01 4.43
C GLU A 14 -6.02 9.03 3.39
N THR A 15 -5.41 8.61 2.30
CA THR A 15 -5.02 9.56 1.26
C THR A 15 -5.39 9.04 -0.10
N ASN A 16 -5.31 9.93 -1.08
CA ASN A 16 -5.55 9.56 -2.47
C ASN A 16 -4.25 9.36 -3.25
N ALA A 17 -3.13 9.26 -2.55
CA ALA A 17 -1.85 9.03 -3.22
C ALA A 17 -1.91 7.77 -4.04
N THR A 18 -1.20 7.76 -5.15
CA THR A 18 -1.16 6.57 -6.00
C THR A 18 -0.38 5.46 -5.32
N ILE A 19 -0.58 4.24 -5.79
CA ILE A 19 0.16 3.11 -5.26
C ILE A 19 1.66 3.33 -5.42
N ALA A 20 2.07 3.87 -6.57
CA ALA A 20 3.48 4.14 -6.81
C ALA A 20 4.03 5.18 -5.83
N ASP A 21 3.24 6.22 -5.57
CA ASP A 21 3.66 7.24 -4.61
C ASP A 21 3.82 6.66 -3.22
N ILE A 22 2.88 5.84 -2.81
CA ILE A 22 2.92 5.23 -1.50
C ILE A 22 4.13 4.32 -1.37
N ALA A 23 4.39 3.53 -2.41
CA ALA A 23 5.55 2.65 -2.40
C ALA A 23 6.82 3.45 -2.17
N SER A 24 6.95 4.57 -2.85
CA SER A 24 8.12 5.43 -2.71
C SER A 24 8.21 6.03 -1.32
N GLN A 25 7.08 6.47 -0.80
CA GLN A 25 7.06 7.12 0.52
C GLN A 25 7.46 6.17 1.63
N VAL A 26 7.08 4.91 1.52
CA VAL A 26 7.41 3.96 2.58
C VAL A 26 8.75 3.27 2.34
N GLY A 27 9.47 3.67 1.30
CA GLY A 27 10.85 3.24 1.13
C GLY A 27 11.10 2.06 0.21
N TYR A 28 10.16 1.74 -0.66
CA TYR A 28 10.39 0.69 -1.63
C TYR A 28 10.88 1.30 -2.94
N GLN A 29 11.79 0.59 -3.58
CA GLN A 29 12.38 1.09 -4.82
C GLN A 29 11.42 1.05 -5.99
N THR A 30 10.59 0.02 -6.03
CA THR A 30 9.63 -0.12 -7.12
C THR A 30 8.27 -0.47 -6.57
N GLN A 31 7.26 -0.15 -7.35
CA GLN A 31 5.90 -0.50 -6.98
C GLN A 31 5.73 -2.02 -6.93
N GLY A 32 6.41 -2.73 -7.83
CA GLY A 32 6.32 -4.17 -7.84
C GLY A 32 6.81 -4.81 -6.55
N LYS A 33 7.93 -4.32 -6.04
CA LYS A 33 8.45 -4.84 -4.78
C LYS A 33 7.52 -4.52 -3.63
N PHE A 34 6.97 -3.33 -3.64
CA PHE A 34 6.01 -2.93 -2.63
C PHE A 34 4.77 -3.83 -2.68
N SER A 35 4.22 -4.01 -3.86
CA SER A 35 3.01 -4.82 -4.01
C SER A 35 3.23 -6.25 -3.56
N SER A 36 4.40 -6.79 -3.88
CA SER A 36 4.74 -8.15 -3.50
C SER A 36 4.80 -8.30 -1.98
N ALA A 37 5.47 -7.36 -1.32
CA ALA A 37 5.59 -7.38 0.13
C ALA A 37 4.22 -7.18 0.78
N PHE A 38 3.46 -6.25 0.25
CA PHE A 38 2.13 -5.96 0.77
C PHE A 38 1.24 -7.20 0.69
N GLN A 39 1.23 -7.83 -0.47
CA GLN A 39 0.39 -9.00 -0.67
C GLN A 39 0.81 -10.16 0.23
N SER A 40 2.10 -10.29 0.48
CA SER A 40 2.60 -11.34 1.34
C SER A 40 2.12 -11.16 2.78
N ILE A 41 2.03 -9.93 3.23
CA ILE A 41 1.68 -9.65 4.62
C ILE A 41 0.18 -9.45 4.80
N VAL A 42 -0.45 -8.71 3.92
CA VAL A 42 -1.86 -8.35 4.05
C VAL A 42 -2.78 -9.36 3.38
N LYS A 43 -2.25 -10.16 2.48
CA LYS A 43 -3.00 -11.19 1.75
C LYS A 43 -3.92 -10.63 0.70
N MET A 44 -3.70 -9.39 0.30
CA MET A 44 -4.39 -8.80 -0.84
C MET A 44 -3.52 -7.68 -1.39
N SER A 45 -3.74 -7.34 -2.65
CA SER A 45 -2.93 -6.30 -3.27
C SER A 45 -3.26 -4.94 -2.67
N PRO A 46 -2.32 -3.97 -2.77
CA PRO A 46 -2.59 -2.64 -2.27
C PRO A 46 -3.81 -2.01 -2.93
N ARG A 47 -4.00 -2.32 -4.18
CA ARG A 47 -5.13 -1.79 -4.92
C ARG A 47 -6.45 -2.32 -4.37
N GLU A 48 -6.49 -3.61 -4.13
CA GLU A 48 -7.68 -4.23 -3.56
C GLU A 48 -7.93 -3.74 -2.15
N TYR A 49 -6.88 -3.60 -1.38
CA TYR A 49 -7.01 -3.11 -0.02
C TYR A 49 -7.65 -1.73 -0.01
N ARG A 50 -7.17 -0.85 -0.89
CA ARG A 50 -7.73 0.49 -0.99
C ARG A 50 -9.20 0.44 -1.39
N LYS A 51 -9.53 -0.47 -2.28
CA LYS A 51 -10.90 -0.59 -2.75
C LYS A 51 -11.85 -1.00 -1.62
N VAL A 52 -11.38 -1.86 -0.75
CA VAL A 52 -12.21 -2.39 0.34
C VAL A 52 -12.19 -1.47 1.56
N GLN A 53 -11.01 -0.96 1.91
CA GLN A 53 -10.83 -0.25 3.16
C GLN A 53 -10.58 1.23 2.99
N GLY A 54 -10.25 1.65 1.78
CA GLY A 54 -9.80 3.00 1.57
C GLY A 54 -10.92 4.00 1.39
N ILE A 55 -10.51 5.21 1.01
CA ILE A 55 -11.45 6.28 0.70
C ILE A 55 -12.18 5.93 -0.59
N GLN A 56 -13.47 5.84 -0.51
CA GLN A 56 -14.30 5.48 -1.65
C GLN A 56 -15.18 6.64 -2.05
N LYS A 57 -15.46 6.70 -3.33
CA LYS A 57 -16.35 7.73 -3.81
C LYS A 57 -17.46 7.16 -4.63
#